data_53b44382bf2d8874d8382a1e8bdf2a44
#
_entry.id   53b44382bf2d8874d8382a1e8bdf2a44
#
_cell.length_a   1.000
_cell.length_b   1.000
_cell.length_c   1.000
_cell.angle_alpha   90.00
_cell.angle_beta   90.00
_cell.angle_gamma   90.00
#
_symmetry.space_group_name_H-M   'P 1'
#
loop_
_entity.id
_entity.type
_entity.pdbx_description
1 polymer ?
#
loop_
_entity_poly.entity_id
_entity_poly.type
_entity_poly.pdbx_seq_one_letter_code
_entity_poly.pdbx_strand_id
1 'polypeptide(L)'
;MLDTGQLQLGGEALLWFRQGLAAAATDAYEQAVTYYDRVIDVRPDYYEVWYERGLSLEKCGSYPEAIASFDRALNLRPKGDASVQIWHDRGNALQYGLGRYTEAIESYDRVLQINPSHEHTWQSRGNALLYGLGQPTQAITSYDRVLHINPDNSLAWRNRGNALVELHRYAEAIASYDRALTIKPDDDVSWHARHLASQRSGLNHRPPTTHPAWYGAGFSSTQTFVEGDLNSSATFAPLFDHSSGTVLGLQDDPILVIEDDRGKRDITLDRDQYQLGRDPQSDICLHSQFASRHHAILTKVSKDDGSYGYHITDGDLDGKASTNGLLINGQKYRVWELKPEDVVVFGPKVQATYRRASL
;
A
#
# COMPACT_ATOMS: atom_id res chain seq x y z
N MET A 1 -32.10 16.46 -32.23
CA MET A 1 -33.05 15.53 -31.61
C MET A 1 -32.25 14.73 -30.57
N LEU A 2 -32.48 15.03 -29.33
CA LEU A 2 -31.79 14.44 -28.16
C LEU A 2 -32.33 13.03 -27.98
N ASP A 3 -31.48 12.03 -28.24
CA ASP A 3 -31.78 10.65 -27.91
C ASP A 3 -31.45 10.45 -26.42
N THR A 4 -32.36 10.90 -25.56
CA THR A 4 -32.35 10.69 -24.13
C THR A 4 -33.06 9.38 -23.80
N GLY A 5 -32.64 8.31 -24.41
CA GLY A 5 -33.01 6.95 -24.02
C GLY A 5 -32.21 6.50 -22.77
N GLN A 6 -32.23 7.30 -21.71
CA GLN A 6 -31.92 6.77 -20.37
C GLN A 6 -33.04 5.79 -20.03
N LEU A 7 -32.73 4.51 -20.12
CA LEU A 7 -33.54 3.41 -19.66
C LEU A 7 -33.76 3.59 -18.14
N GLN A 8 -34.84 4.27 -17.75
CA GLN A 8 -35.19 4.47 -16.35
C GLN A 8 -35.65 3.14 -15.76
N LEU A 9 -35.05 2.78 -14.62
CA LEU A 9 -35.57 1.71 -13.78
C LEU A 9 -36.96 2.09 -13.25
N GLY A 10 -37.90 1.17 -13.34
CA GLY A 10 -39.25 1.33 -12.83
C GLY A 10 -39.65 0.22 -11.85
N GLY A 11 -40.71 0.43 -11.09
CA GLY A 11 -41.29 -0.59 -10.23
C GLY A 11 -40.33 -1.17 -9.19
N GLU A 12 -40.34 -2.50 -9.03
CA GLU A 12 -39.53 -3.22 -8.05
C GLU A 12 -38.02 -3.12 -8.30
N ALA A 13 -37.61 -3.08 -9.58
CA ALA A 13 -36.20 -2.97 -9.92
C ALA A 13 -35.59 -1.64 -9.39
N LEU A 14 -36.31 -0.55 -9.45
CA LEU A 14 -35.88 0.74 -8.87
C LEU A 14 -35.81 0.65 -7.35
N LEU A 15 -36.75 -0.05 -6.70
CA LEU A 15 -36.75 -0.24 -5.26
C LEU A 15 -35.51 -1.04 -4.83
N TRP A 16 -35.22 -2.18 -5.48
CA TRP A 16 -34.05 -2.99 -5.16
C TRP A 16 -32.75 -2.24 -5.43
N PHE A 17 -32.66 -1.48 -6.51
CA PHE A 17 -31.47 -0.67 -6.80
C PHE A 17 -31.21 0.35 -5.67
N ARG A 18 -32.25 1.05 -5.20
CA ARG A 18 -32.15 2.00 -4.08
C ARG A 18 -31.79 1.29 -2.76
N GLN A 19 -32.31 0.09 -2.50
CA GLN A 19 -31.92 -0.72 -1.34
C GLN A 19 -30.47 -1.15 -1.42
N GLY A 20 -29.98 -1.52 -2.60
CA GLY A 20 -28.57 -1.80 -2.83
C GLY A 20 -27.66 -0.62 -2.53
N LEU A 21 -28.00 0.57 -3.05
CA LEU A 21 -27.26 1.79 -2.76
C LEU A 21 -27.29 2.15 -1.26
N ALA A 22 -28.42 1.97 -0.60
CA ALA A 22 -28.54 2.22 0.84
C ALA A 22 -27.71 1.22 1.66
N ALA A 23 -27.69 -0.05 1.27
CA ALA A 23 -26.86 -1.08 1.91
C ALA A 23 -25.36 -0.78 1.71
N ALA A 24 -24.94 -0.41 0.49
CA ALA A 24 -23.56 -0.02 0.21
C ALA A 24 -23.13 1.22 1.02
N ALA A 25 -24.03 2.20 1.20
CA ALA A 25 -23.76 3.39 1.99
C ALA A 25 -23.59 3.11 3.51
N THR A 26 -24.01 1.95 3.98
CA THR A 26 -23.84 1.47 5.37
C THR A 26 -22.82 0.33 5.48
N ASP A 27 -21.93 0.21 4.50
CA ASP A 27 -20.88 -0.82 4.41
C ASP A 27 -21.41 -2.28 4.39
N ALA A 28 -22.71 -2.48 4.15
CA ALA A 28 -23.34 -3.81 4.03
C ALA A 28 -23.21 -4.32 2.58
N TYR A 29 -21.97 -4.49 2.10
CA TYR A 29 -21.65 -4.73 0.69
C TYR A 29 -22.22 -6.06 0.16
N GLU A 30 -22.19 -7.16 0.93
CA GLU A 30 -22.78 -8.45 0.52
C GLU A 30 -24.30 -8.32 0.32
N GLN A 31 -24.96 -7.53 1.19
CA GLN A 31 -26.37 -7.25 1.06
C GLN A 31 -26.65 -6.38 -0.18
N ALA A 32 -25.79 -5.40 -0.44
CA ALA A 32 -25.89 -4.57 -1.63
C ALA A 32 -25.81 -5.44 -2.91
N VAL A 33 -24.84 -6.35 -2.98
CA VAL A 33 -24.70 -7.30 -4.09
C VAL A 33 -25.97 -8.11 -4.29
N THR A 34 -26.59 -8.63 -3.20
CA THR A 34 -27.82 -9.38 -3.27
C THR A 34 -28.99 -8.58 -3.89
N TYR A 35 -29.08 -7.27 -3.57
CA TYR A 35 -30.08 -6.40 -4.18
C TYR A 35 -29.80 -6.11 -5.65
N TYR A 36 -28.53 -5.89 -5.99
CA TYR A 36 -28.11 -5.65 -7.38
C TYR A 36 -28.36 -6.90 -8.25
N ASP A 37 -28.11 -8.10 -7.73
CA ASP A 37 -28.42 -9.35 -8.45
C ASP A 37 -29.91 -9.45 -8.82
N ARG A 38 -30.82 -9.08 -7.92
CA ARG A 38 -32.26 -9.01 -8.23
C ARG A 38 -32.60 -8.00 -9.33
N VAL A 39 -31.91 -6.86 -9.38
CA VAL A 39 -32.07 -5.89 -10.46
C VAL A 39 -31.58 -6.48 -11.78
N ILE A 40 -30.44 -7.14 -11.77
CA ILE A 40 -29.83 -7.78 -12.95
C ILE A 40 -30.73 -8.87 -13.54
N ASP A 41 -31.41 -9.65 -12.71
CA ASP A 41 -32.34 -10.69 -13.15
C ASP A 41 -33.49 -10.15 -14.04
N VAL A 42 -33.94 -8.92 -13.76
CA VAL A 42 -35.03 -8.29 -14.50
C VAL A 42 -34.58 -7.21 -15.50
N ARG A 43 -33.40 -6.62 -15.29
CA ARG A 43 -32.83 -5.55 -16.11
C ARG A 43 -31.33 -5.74 -16.31
N PRO A 44 -30.93 -6.79 -17.03
CA PRO A 44 -29.51 -7.07 -17.31
C PRO A 44 -28.83 -6.06 -18.24
N ASP A 45 -29.62 -5.17 -18.86
CA ASP A 45 -29.20 -4.12 -19.78
C ASP A 45 -28.89 -2.78 -19.10
N TYR A 46 -29.04 -2.67 -17.79
CA TYR A 46 -28.79 -1.46 -17.02
C TYR A 46 -27.34 -1.44 -16.51
N TYR A 47 -26.45 -0.67 -17.15
CA TYR A 47 -25.01 -0.72 -16.86
C TYR A 47 -24.66 -0.25 -15.45
N GLU A 48 -25.44 0.69 -14.91
CA GLU A 48 -25.22 1.25 -13.56
C GLU A 48 -25.30 0.17 -12.48
N VAL A 49 -26.22 -0.80 -12.62
CA VAL A 49 -26.32 -1.87 -11.61
C VAL A 49 -25.11 -2.80 -11.64
N TRP A 50 -24.57 -3.09 -12.81
CA TRP A 50 -23.35 -3.86 -12.96
C TRP A 50 -22.15 -3.13 -12.36
N TYR A 51 -22.08 -1.82 -12.57
CA TYR A 51 -21.04 -0.98 -12.01
C TYR A 51 -21.10 -0.95 -10.47
N GLU A 52 -22.25 -0.64 -9.88
CA GLU A 52 -22.44 -0.61 -8.41
C GLU A 52 -22.21 -1.98 -7.75
N ARG A 53 -22.61 -3.05 -8.46
CA ARG A 53 -22.27 -4.43 -8.05
C ARG A 53 -20.77 -4.64 -8.02
N GLY A 54 -20.06 -4.20 -9.04
CA GLY A 54 -18.60 -4.28 -9.13
C GLY A 54 -17.90 -3.56 -7.98
N LEU A 55 -18.34 -2.33 -7.67
CA LEU A 55 -17.80 -1.55 -6.53
C LEU A 55 -18.04 -2.27 -5.20
N SER A 56 -19.24 -2.82 -4.99
CA SER A 56 -19.55 -3.56 -3.75
C SER A 56 -18.73 -4.84 -3.61
N LEU A 57 -18.54 -5.59 -4.70
CA LEU A 57 -17.69 -6.78 -4.73
C LEU A 57 -16.22 -6.46 -4.48
N GLU A 58 -15.72 -5.32 -4.98
CA GLU A 58 -14.37 -4.84 -4.69
C GLU A 58 -14.20 -4.59 -3.18
N LYS A 59 -15.18 -3.96 -2.54
CA LYS A 59 -15.17 -3.75 -1.09
C LYS A 59 -15.23 -5.05 -0.28
N CYS A 60 -15.89 -6.09 -0.82
CA CYS A 60 -15.86 -7.45 -0.25
C CYS A 60 -14.56 -8.21 -0.51
N GLY A 61 -13.62 -7.63 -1.30
CA GLY A 61 -12.39 -8.34 -1.72
C GLY A 61 -12.59 -9.38 -2.82
N SER A 62 -13.80 -9.46 -3.41
CA SER A 62 -14.13 -10.38 -4.51
C SER A 62 -13.75 -9.76 -5.86
N TYR A 63 -12.44 -9.53 -6.04
CA TYR A 63 -11.91 -8.80 -7.20
C TYR A 63 -12.21 -9.46 -8.56
N PRO A 64 -12.14 -10.81 -8.73
CA PRO A 64 -12.47 -11.43 -10.01
C PRO A 64 -13.92 -11.16 -10.43
N GLU A 65 -14.88 -11.25 -9.49
CA GLU A 65 -16.29 -11.00 -9.72
C GLU A 65 -16.58 -9.50 -9.93
N ALA A 66 -15.83 -8.62 -9.24
CA ALA A 66 -15.88 -7.18 -9.45
C ALA A 66 -15.48 -6.83 -10.88
N ILE A 67 -14.35 -7.35 -11.36
CA ILE A 67 -13.86 -7.15 -12.72
C ILE A 67 -14.87 -7.68 -13.75
N ALA A 68 -15.44 -8.86 -13.53
CA ALA A 68 -16.48 -9.40 -14.40
C ALA A 68 -17.71 -8.46 -14.46
N SER A 69 -18.09 -7.85 -13.33
CA SER A 69 -19.18 -6.89 -13.27
C SER A 69 -18.84 -5.60 -14.03
N PHE A 70 -17.63 -5.06 -13.87
CA PHE A 70 -17.16 -3.90 -14.67
C PHE A 70 -17.12 -4.21 -16.17
N ASP A 71 -16.67 -5.41 -16.55
CA ASP A 71 -16.67 -5.84 -17.95
C ASP A 71 -18.09 -5.90 -18.53
N ARG A 72 -19.07 -6.39 -17.74
CA ARG A 72 -20.48 -6.37 -18.18
C ARG A 72 -21.01 -4.95 -18.32
N ALA A 73 -20.71 -4.06 -17.36
CA ALA A 73 -21.08 -2.64 -17.47
C ALA A 73 -20.50 -1.99 -18.74
N LEU A 74 -19.21 -2.23 -19.03
CA LEU A 74 -18.54 -1.68 -20.21
C LEU A 74 -19.10 -2.24 -21.53
N ASN A 75 -19.50 -3.52 -21.56
CA ASN A 75 -20.12 -4.15 -22.72
C ASN A 75 -21.50 -3.52 -23.08
N LEU A 76 -22.17 -2.90 -22.12
CA LEU A 76 -23.40 -2.15 -22.33
C LEU A 76 -23.15 -0.73 -22.89
N ARG A 77 -21.89 -0.39 -23.16
CA ARG A 77 -21.41 0.82 -23.82
C ARG A 77 -21.85 2.13 -23.15
N PRO A 78 -21.55 2.30 -21.84
CA PRO A 78 -21.72 3.60 -21.20
C PRO A 78 -20.91 4.66 -21.94
N LYS A 79 -21.40 5.90 -21.94
CA LYS A 79 -20.76 7.01 -22.68
C LYS A 79 -20.11 8.00 -21.72
N GLY A 80 -19.08 8.70 -22.23
CA GLY A 80 -18.45 9.81 -21.51
C GLY A 80 -17.85 9.40 -20.16
N ASP A 81 -18.14 10.20 -19.13
CA ASP A 81 -17.56 10.06 -17.79
C ASP A 81 -17.85 8.72 -17.11
N ALA A 82 -19.03 8.13 -17.38
CA ALA A 82 -19.36 6.81 -16.86
C ALA A 82 -18.38 5.72 -17.35
N SER A 83 -18.05 5.75 -18.65
CA SER A 83 -17.06 4.82 -19.20
C SER A 83 -15.66 5.05 -18.61
N VAL A 84 -15.27 6.30 -18.41
CA VAL A 84 -13.99 6.69 -17.79
C VAL A 84 -13.90 6.10 -16.38
N GLN A 85 -14.94 6.28 -15.56
CA GLN A 85 -14.96 5.80 -14.18
C GLN A 85 -14.87 4.26 -14.11
N ILE A 86 -15.68 3.54 -14.89
CA ILE A 86 -15.70 2.08 -14.89
C ILE A 86 -14.33 1.51 -15.32
N TRP A 87 -13.70 2.06 -16.37
CA TRP A 87 -12.37 1.63 -16.80
C TRP A 87 -11.32 1.90 -15.71
N HIS A 88 -11.41 3.05 -15.01
CA HIS A 88 -10.48 3.40 -13.94
C HIS A 88 -10.60 2.41 -12.77
N ASP A 89 -11.82 2.13 -12.29
CA ASP A 89 -12.05 1.24 -11.16
C ASP A 89 -11.72 -0.22 -11.50
N ARG A 90 -12.00 -0.65 -12.75
CA ARG A 90 -11.52 -1.93 -13.26
C ARG A 90 -9.99 -2.03 -13.19
N GLY A 91 -9.28 -0.98 -13.59
CA GLY A 91 -7.83 -0.90 -13.49
C GLY A 91 -7.34 -1.00 -12.05
N ASN A 92 -8.01 -0.32 -11.11
CA ASN A 92 -7.70 -0.39 -9.69
C ASN A 92 -7.92 -1.80 -9.12
N ALA A 93 -9.02 -2.46 -9.42
CA ALA A 93 -9.31 -3.82 -8.99
C ALA A 93 -8.27 -4.82 -9.53
N LEU A 94 -7.82 -4.66 -10.78
CA LEU A 94 -6.75 -5.44 -11.37
C LEU A 94 -5.40 -5.20 -10.69
N GLN A 95 -5.05 -3.93 -10.44
CA GLN A 95 -3.77 -3.52 -9.86
C GLN A 95 -3.68 -3.93 -8.39
N TYR A 96 -4.60 -3.42 -7.56
CA TYR A 96 -4.52 -3.54 -6.11
C TYR A 96 -5.12 -4.83 -5.58
N GLY A 97 -6.13 -5.38 -6.28
CA GLY A 97 -6.78 -6.62 -5.86
C GLY A 97 -6.07 -7.88 -6.33
N LEU A 98 -5.59 -7.91 -7.58
CA LEU A 98 -5.06 -9.11 -8.20
C LEU A 98 -3.59 -9.04 -8.62
N GLY A 99 -2.94 -7.88 -8.52
CA GLY A 99 -1.57 -7.68 -9.02
C GLY A 99 -1.41 -7.85 -10.54
N ARG A 100 -2.51 -7.73 -11.30
CA ARG A 100 -2.52 -7.89 -12.77
C ARG A 100 -2.19 -6.57 -13.45
N TYR A 101 -0.95 -6.11 -13.25
CA TYR A 101 -0.50 -4.76 -13.61
C TYR A 101 -0.62 -4.44 -15.10
N THR A 102 -0.30 -5.39 -15.98
CA THR A 102 -0.41 -5.18 -17.44
C THR A 102 -1.83 -4.87 -17.85
N GLU A 103 -2.81 -5.64 -17.37
CA GLU A 103 -4.22 -5.44 -17.70
C GLU A 103 -4.80 -4.19 -16.99
N ALA A 104 -4.26 -3.84 -15.83
CA ALA A 104 -4.59 -2.57 -15.18
C ALA A 104 -4.16 -1.38 -16.07
N ILE A 105 -2.93 -1.43 -16.60
CA ILE A 105 -2.41 -0.39 -17.52
C ILE A 105 -3.27 -0.30 -18.79
N GLU A 106 -3.69 -1.42 -19.37
CA GLU A 106 -4.61 -1.42 -20.50
C GLU A 106 -5.93 -0.69 -20.17
N SER A 107 -6.47 -0.93 -18.95
CA SER A 107 -7.68 -0.24 -18.48
C SER A 107 -7.44 1.25 -18.31
N TYR A 108 -6.32 1.66 -17.73
CA TYR A 108 -5.92 3.06 -17.58
C TYR A 108 -5.70 3.73 -18.95
N ASP A 109 -5.10 3.03 -19.91
CA ASP A 109 -4.90 3.54 -21.26
C ASP A 109 -6.25 3.81 -21.97
N ARG A 110 -7.29 3.01 -21.69
CA ARG A 110 -8.66 3.29 -22.17
C ARG A 110 -9.22 4.57 -21.58
N VAL A 111 -9.03 4.81 -20.28
CA VAL A 111 -9.41 6.09 -19.65
C VAL A 111 -8.70 7.25 -20.35
N LEU A 112 -7.39 7.14 -20.54
CA LEU A 112 -6.55 8.21 -21.09
C LEU A 112 -6.78 8.47 -22.57
N GLN A 113 -7.30 7.49 -23.31
CA GLN A 113 -7.80 7.70 -24.68
C GLN A 113 -9.09 8.53 -24.72
N ILE A 114 -9.97 8.40 -23.72
CA ILE A 114 -11.22 9.14 -23.60
C ILE A 114 -10.97 10.52 -22.98
N ASN A 115 -10.22 10.55 -21.89
CA ASN A 115 -9.87 11.76 -21.16
C ASN A 115 -8.36 11.85 -20.90
N PRO A 116 -7.58 12.47 -21.81
CA PRO A 116 -6.14 12.61 -21.67
C PRO A 116 -5.69 13.44 -20.46
N SER A 117 -6.61 14.22 -19.85
CA SER A 117 -6.34 15.07 -18.69
C SER A 117 -6.76 14.44 -17.36
N HIS A 118 -7.07 13.13 -17.35
CA HIS A 118 -7.46 12.44 -16.11
C HIS A 118 -6.24 12.18 -15.22
N GLU A 119 -5.95 13.13 -14.34
CA GLU A 119 -4.76 13.16 -13.47
C GLU A 119 -4.58 11.87 -12.67
N HIS A 120 -5.64 11.42 -11.97
CA HIS A 120 -5.60 10.21 -11.14
C HIS A 120 -5.23 8.95 -11.92
N THR A 121 -5.69 8.82 -13.17
CA THR A 121 -5.35 7.66 -14.01
C THR A 121 -3.89 7.69 -14.45
N TRP A 122 -3.32 8.85 -14.79
CA TRP A 122 -1.89 8.96 -15.04
C TRP A 122 -1.07 8.56 -13.83
N GLN A 123 -1.51 8.96 -12.63
CA GLN A 123 -0.86 8.59 -11.36
C GLN A 123 -0.92 7.07 -11.13
N SER A 124 -2.10 6.45 -11.26
CA SER A 124 -2.29 5.00 -11.10
C SER A 124 -1.48 4.20 -12.12
N ARG A 125 -1.47 4.64 -13.39
CA ARG A 125 -0.66 4.05 -14.44
C ARG A 125 0.84 4.11 -14.13
N GLY A 126 1.34 5.26 -13.65
CA GLY A 126 2.72 5.41 -13.19
C GLY A 126 3.07 4.47 -12.06
N ASN A 127 2.17 4.32 -11.08
CA ASN A 127 2.35 3.39 -9.96
C ASN A 127 2.38 1.92 -10.43
N ALA A 128 1.48 1.51 -11.34
CA ALA A 128 1.48 0.16 -11.90
C ALA A 128 2.77 -0.15 -12.67
N LEU A 129 3.28 0.82 -13.42
CA LEU A 129 4.53 0.70 -14.16
C LEU A 129 5.75 0.62 -13.24
N LEU A 130 5.82 1.48 -12.21
CA LEU A 130 6.96 1.53 -11.31
C LEU A 130 6.97 0.34 -10.36
N TYR A 131 5.92 0.22 -9.56
CA TYR A 131 5.88 -0.74 -8.44
C TYR A 131 5.41 -2.14 -8.86
N GLY A 132 4.65 -2.23 -9.96
CA GLY A 132 4.15 -3.51 -10.44
C GLY A 132 5.05 -4.19 -11.47
N LEU A 133 5.52 -3.43 -12.46
CA LEU A 133 6.28 -3.98 -13.59
C LEU A 133 7.77 -3.64 -13.57
N GLY A 134 8.25 -2.83 -12.61
CA GLY A 134 9.65 -2.40 -12.57
C GLY A 134 10.07 -1.61 -13.82
N GLN A 135 9.18 -0.77 -14.37
CA GLN A 135 9.41 0.01 -15.58
C GLN A 135 9.53 1.52 -15.27
N PRO A 136 10.59 1.97 -14.58
CA PRO A 136 10.72 3.32 -14.07
C PRO A 136 10.72 4.39 -15.17
N THR A 137 11.28 4.12 -16.34
CA THR A 137 11.29 5.09 -17.45
C THR A 137 9.90 5.44 -17.94
N GLN A 138 9.03 4.43 -18.07
CA GLN A 138 7.62 4.65 -18.49
C GLN A 138 6.79 5.27 -17.37
N ALA A 139 7.10 4.92 -16.12
CA ALA A 139 6.48 5.52 -14.95
C ALA A 139 6.76 7.03 -14.87
N ILE A 140 8.01 7.46 -15.08
CA ILE A 140 8.39 8.88 -15.14
C ILE A 140 7.54 9.61 -16.19
N THR A 141 7.36 9.02 -17.38
CA THR A 141 6.51 9.63 -18.43
C THR A 141 5.08 9.84 -17.92
N SER A 142 4.53 8.90 -17.17
CA SER A 142 3.18 9.02 -16.60
C SER A 142 3.13 10.11 -15.52
N TYR A 143 4.12 10.17 -14.63
CA TYR A 143 4.19 11.24 -13.60
C TYR A 143 4.45 12.62 -14.21
N ASP A 144 5.24 12.72 -15.28
CA ASP A 144 5.43 13.97 -16.03
C ASP A 144 4.11 14.48 -16.63
N ARG A 145 3.21 13.57 -17.03
CA ARG A 145 1.85 13.93 -17.46
C ARG A 145 1.01 14.46 -16.30
N VAL A 146 1.07 13.83 -15.12
CA VAL A 146 0.42 14.36 -13.91
C VAL A 146 0.92 15.78 -13.65
N LEU A 147 2.23 15.99 -13.64
CA LEU A 147 2.86 17.28 -13.34
C LEU A 147 2.62 18.34 -14.41
N HIS A 148 2.36 17.95 -15.65
CA HIS A 148 1.91 18.86 -16.70
C HIS A 148 0.46 19.34 -16.46
N ILE A 149 -0.42 18.46 -15.95
CA ILE A 149 -1.81 18.79 -15.62
C ILE A 149 -1.88 19.58 -14.32
N ASN A 150 -1.14 19.12 -13.30
CA ASN A 150 -1.11 19.70 -11.95
C ASN A 150 0.33 19.78 -11.44
N PRO A 151 1.03 20.92 -11.67
CA PRO A 151 2.41 21.12 -11.24
C PRO A 151 2.61 21.07 -9.72
N ASP A 152 1.54 21.28 -8.94
CA ASP A 152 1.56 21.30 -7.48
C ASP A 152 1.19 19.94 -6.85
N ASN A 153 1.16 18.85 -7.63
CA ASN A 153 0.99 17.52 -7.11
C ASN A 153 2.28 17.00 -6.47
N SER A 154 2.42 17.18 -5.14
CA SER A 154 3.59 16.75 -4.36
C SER A 154 3.83 15.23 -4.45
N LEU A 155 2.74 14.42 -4.51
CA LEU A 155 2.82 12.97 -4.62
C LEU A 155 3.42 12.54 -5.97
N ALA A 156 3.06 13.21 -7.06
CA ALA A 156 3.63 12.92 -8.37
C ALA A 156 5.12 13.29 -8.43
N TRP A 157 5.51 14.41 -7.84
CA TRP A 157 6.93 14.77 -7.70
C TRP A 157 7.71 13.72 -6.92
N ARG A 158 7.18 13.26 -5.79
CA ARG A 158 7.80 12.21 -4.98
C ARG A 158 7.94 10.91 -5.76
N ASN A 159 6.87 10.43 -6.40
CA ASN A 159 6.89 9.18 -7.15
C ASN A 159 7.80 9.25 -8.38
N ARG A 160 7.88 10.42 -9.03
CA ARG A 160 8.89 10.68 -10.08
C ARG A 160 10.31 10.54 -9.53
N GLY A 161 10.57 11.09 -8.34
CA GLY A 161 11.82 10.93 -7.61
C GLY A 161 12.15 9.46 -7.35
N ASN A 162 11.18 8.67 -6.86
CA ASN A 162 11.34 7.24 -6.63
C ASN A 162 11.74 6.51 -7.93
N ALA A 163 11.05 6.78 -9.03
CA ALA A 163 11.37 6.19 -10.33
C ALA A 163 12.76 6.57 -10.85
N LEU A 164 13.23 7.78 -10.55
CA LEU A 164 14.58 8.23 -10.90
C LEU A 164 15.67 7.56 -10.04
N VAL A 165 15.36 7.24 -8.78
CA VAL A 165 16.25 6.45 -7.90
C VAL A 165 16.45 5.06 -8.47
N GLU A 166 15.42 4.38 -8.96
CA GLU A 166 15.52 3.08 -9.62
C GLU A 166 16.43 3.10 -10.87
N LEU A 167 16.52 4.26 -11.53
CA LEU A 167 17.41 4.48 -12.65
C LEU A 167 18.81 5.00 -12.24
N HIS A 168 19.10 5.05 -10.94
CA HIS A 168 20.34 5.63 -10.38
C HIS A 168 20.58 7.11 -10.78
N ARG A 169 19.51 7.83 -11.19
CA ARG A 169 19.54 9.25 -11.56
C ARG A 169 19.32 10.13 -10.32
N TYR A 170 20.22 9.97 -9.35
CA TYR A 170 20.05 10.54 -8.00
C TYR A 170 19.93 12.08 -7.97
N ALA A 171 20.70 12.80 -8.80
CA ALA A 171 20.61 14.26 -8.84
C ALA A 171 19.21 14.75 -9.26
N GLU A 172 18.60 14.09 -10.24
CA GLU A 172 17.25 14.42 -10.72
C GLU A 172 16.18 13.95 -9.74
N ALA A 173 16.42 12.85 -9.05
CA ALA A 173 15.56 12.37 -7.97
C ALA A 173 15.51 13.40 -6.83
N ILE A 174 16.68 13.88 -6.37
CA ILE A 174 16.79 14.93 -5.35
C ILE A 174 16.02 16.18 -5.78
N ALA A 175 16.19 16.63 -7.03
CA ALA A 175 15.46 17.78 -7.54
C ALA A 175 13.93 17.57 -7.53
N SER A 176 13.47 16.34 -7.81
CA SER A 176 12.04 15.97 -7.76
C SER A 176 11.52 16.00 -6.32
N TYR A 177 12.26 15.42 -5.37
CA TYR A 177 11.89 15.48 -3.94
C TYR A 177 11.92 16.92 -3.41
N ASP A 178 12.86 17.76 -3.83
CA ASP A 178 12.92 19.18 -3.46
C ASP A 178 11.67 19.92 -3.92
N ARG A 179 11.15 19.59 -5.11
CA ARG A 179 9.87 20.14 -5.57
C ARG A 179 8.70 19.64 -4.72
N ALA A 180 8.64 18.34 -4.41
CA ALA A 180 7.62 17.78 -3.51
C ALA A 180 7.63 18.49 -2.15
N LEU A 181 8.81 18.69 -1.56
CA LEU A 181 9.00 19.35 -0.26
C LEU A 181 8.75 20.86 -0.29
N THR A 182 8.93 21.50 -1.45
CA THR A 182 8.54 22.92 -1.63
C THR A 182 7.01 23.07 -1.53
N ILE A 183 6.25 22.08 -2.07
CA ILE A 183 4.80 22.05 -2.06
C ILE A 183 4.28 21.58 -0.69
N LYS A 184 4.87 20.51 -0.15
CA LYS A 184 4.51 19.93 1.15
C LYS A 184 5.76 19.76 2.02
N PRO A 185 6.11 20.80 2.83
CA PRO A 185 7.32 20.79 3.65
C PRO A 185 7.34 19.78 4.79
N ASP A 186 6.18 19.28 5.20
CA ASP A 186 5.94 18.31 6.26
C ASP A 186 5.82 16.86 5.76
N ASP A 187 6.20 16.57 4.50
CA ASP A 187 6.21 15.21 3.96
C ASP A 187 7.50 14.47 4.36
N ASP A 188 7.47 13.81 5.53
CA ASP A 188 8.60 13.03 6.07
C ASP A 188 9.08 11.95 5.10
N VAL A 189 8.18 11.37 4.31
CA VAL A 189 8.53 10.34 3.32
C VAL A 189 9.41 10.93 2.22
N SER A 190 9.07 12.12 1.72
CA SER A 190 9.90 12.82 0.73
C SER A 190 11.24 13.27 1.30
N TRP A 191 11.28 13.69 2.57
CA TRP A 191 12.52 14.03 3.27
C TRP A 191 13.44 12.82 3.37
N HIS A 192 12.92 11.69 3.82
CA HIS A 192 13.68 10.45 3.95
C HIS A 192 14.21 9.98 2.59
N ALA A 193 13.35 9.89 1.58
CA ALA A 193 13.73 9.47 0.23
C ALA A 193 14.81 10.38 -0.38
N ARG A 194 14.69 11.70 -0.20
CA ARG A 194 15.69 12.69 -0.60
C ARG A 194 17.04 12.44 0.08
N HIS A 195 17.02 12.22 1.40
CA HIS A 195 18.23 11.96 2.18
C HIS A 195 18.97 10.73 1.68
N LEU A 196 18.26 9.62 1.47
CA LEU A 196 18.83 8.39 0.92
C LEU A 196 19.42 8.60 -0.49
N ALA A 197 18.71 9.32 -1.36
CA ALA A 197 19.22 9.66 -2.68
C ALA A 197 20.49 10.52 -2.60
N SER A 198 20.56 11.47 -1.66
CA SER A 198 21.75 12.30 -1.43
C SER A 198 22.93 11.47 -0.95
N GLN A 199 22.74 10.54 -0.03
CA GLN A 199 23.78 9.63 0.43
C GLN A 199 24.33 8.75 -0.72
N ARG A 200 23.44 8.15 -1.52
CA ARG A 200 23.82 7.29 -2.66
C ARG A 200 24.52 8.05 -3.77
N SER A 201 24.22 9.32 -3.95
CA SER A 201 24.85 10.16 -4.98
C SER A 201 26.20 10.71 -4.58
N GLY A 202 26.55 10.72 -3.30
CA GLY A 202 27.69 11.48 -2.76
C GLY A 202 27.54 13.00 -2.86
N LEU A 203 26.35 13.48 -3.23
CA LEU A 203 26.08 14.91 -3.43
C LEU A 203 25.47 15.51 -2.15
N ASN A 204 26.20 16.41 -1.51
CA ASN A 204 25.70 17.22 -0.39
C ASN A 204 24.84 18.39 -0.89
N HIS A 205 23.62 18.10 -1.32
CA HIS A 205 22.68 19.16 -1.74
C HIS A 205 21.91 19.68 -0.53
N ARG A 206 22.04 21.00 -0.28
CA ARG A 206 21.21 21.68 0.74
C ARG A 206 19.75 21.64 0.30
N PRO A 207 18.80 21.18 1.17
CA PRO A 207 17.39 21.14 0.84
C PRO A 207 16.80 22.56 0.65
N PRO A 208 15.73 22.71 -0.16
CA PRO A 208 15.12 24.01 -0.46
C PRO A 208 14.42 24.62 0.75
N THR A 209 13.99 23.78 1.69
CA THR A 209 13.32 24.16 2.93
C THR A 209 14.00 23.47 4.11
N THR A 210 13.74 23.96 5.32
CA THR A 210 14.23 23.33 6.55
C THR A 210 13.11 22.48 7.12
N HIS A 211 13.40 21.21 7.46
CA HIS A 211 12.43 20.34 8.08
C HIS A 211 12.00 20.91 9.43
N PRO A 212 10.68 21.05 9.72
CA PRO A 212 10.19 21.69 10.95
C PRO A 212 10.71 21.07 12.25
N ALA A 213 10.95 19.75 12.26
CA ALA A 213 11.44 19.01 13.44
C ALA A 213 12.96 19.04 13.62
N TRP A 214 13.75 19.59 12.66
CA TRP A 214 15.22 19.54 12.70
C TRP A 214 15.89 20.82 13.16
N TYR A 215 15.11 21.85 13.44
CA TYR A 215 15.62 23.09 14.02
C TYR A 215 15.71 22.96 15.54
N GLY A 216 16.79 22.44 16.04
CA GLY A 216 17.06 22.40 17.49
C GLY A 216 18.01 21.30 17.97
N ALA A 217 18.30 20.31 17.15
CA ALA A 217 19.29 19.28 17.48
C ALA A 217 20.47 19.39 16.51
N GLY A 218 21.63 19.74 17.03
CA GLY A 218 22.88 19.71 16.26
C GLY A 218 23.05 18.33 15.63
N PHE A 219 23.28 18.28 14.33
CA PHE A 219 23.50 17.06 13.59
C PHE A 219 24.63 16.23 14.20
N SER A 220 24.28 15.20 14.93
CA SER A 220 25.12 14.03 15.12
C SER A 220 24.61 12.99 14.13
N SER A 221 25.51 12.39 13.40
CA SER A 221 25.26 11.48 12.27
C SER A 221 24.62 10.12 12.66
N THR A 222 23.81 10.08 13.73
CA THR A 222 23.20 8.88 14.29
C THR A 222 21.82 9.13 14.89
N GLN A 223 20.92 9.88 14.25
CA GLN A 223 19.53 9.93 14.69
C GLN A 223 18.61 9.30 13.66
N THR A 224 18.15 8.11 14.02
CA THR A 224 17.06 7.36 13.42
C THR A 224 15.73 8.09 13.57
N PHE A 225 14.96 8.15 12.49
CA PHE A 225 13.62 8.70 12.47
C PHE A 225 12.59 7.73 13.02
N VAL A 226 11.72 8.22 13.87
CA VAL A 226 10.52 7.54 14.34
C VAL A 226 9.39 7.84 13.34
N GLU A 227 8.84 6.80 12.72
CA GLU A 227 7.62 6.90 11.93
C GLU A 227 6.43 7.15 12.87
N GLY A 228 5.83 8.34 12.73
CA GLY A 228 4.54 8.68 13.32
C GLY A 228 3.54 9.07 12.24
N ASP A 229 2.40 8.40 12.22
CA ASP A 229 1.15 8.74 11.55
C ASP A 229 1.10 8.69 10.01
N LEU A 230 0.82 7.49 9.50
CA LEU A 230 0.19 7.28 8.19
C LEU A 230 -1.29 6.89 8.39
N ASN A 231 -2.12 7.89 8.65
CA ASN A 231 -3.57 7.73 8.58
C ASN A 231 -4.15 8.71 7.56
N SER A 232 -3.98 8.41 6.29
CA SER A 232 -4.90 8.83 5.22
C SER A 232 -4.72 7.91 4.03
N SER A 233 -5.80 7.23 3.69
CA SER A 233 -6.08 6.32 2.60
C SER A 233 -5.22 6.50 1.34
N ALA A 234 -4.06 5.89 1.34
CA ALA A 234 -3.32 5.49 0.15
C ALA A 234 -2.58 4.21 0.51
N THR A 235 -3.13 3.09 0.11
CA THR A 235 -2.51 1.78 0.18
C THR A 235 -1.15 1.81 -0.50
N PHE A 236 -0.10 1.90 0.30
CA PHE A 236 1.26 1.68 -0.18
C PHE A 236 1.46 0.18 -0.37
N ALA A 237 1.68 -0.22 -1.62
CA ALA A 237 2.34 -1.48 -1.90
C ALA A 237 3.83 -1.32 -1.51
N PRO A 238 4.40 -2.30 -0.82
CA PRO A 238 5.80 -2.24 -0.40
C PRO A 238 6.73 -2.30 -1.62
N LEU A 239 7.86 -1.61 -1.51
CA LEU A 239 9.00 -1.77 -2.42
C LEU A 239 9.45 -3.23 -2.37
N PHE A 240 9.21 -3.99 -3.42
CA PHE A 240 9.66 -5.37 -3.54
C PHE A 240 10.84 -5.52 -4.44
N ASP A 241 11.80 -6.20 -3.84
CA ASP A 241 12.87 -6.96 -4.46
C ASP A 241 12.31 -8.01 -5.44
N HIS A 242 12.72 -7.94 -6.70
CA HIS A 242 12.80 -9.09 -7.56
C HIS A 242 14.24 -9.24 -8.05
N SER A 243 14.87 -10.19 -7.38
CA SER A 243 16.15 -10.79 -7.64
C SER A 243 16.45 -11.02 -9.13
N SER A 244 17.51 -10.43 -9.61
CA SER A 244 18.68 -11.10 -10.16
C SER A 244 19.68 -10.05 -10.66
N GLY A 245 20.74 -9.87 -9.90
CA GLY A 245 21.87 -9.02 -10.27
C GLY A 245 22.78 -8.82 -9.07
N THR A 246 23.78 -9.66 -8.97
CA THR A 246 24.86 -9.66 -7.98
C THR A 246 25.36 -8.25 -7.68
N VAL A 247 25.11 -7.75 -6.45
CA VAL A 247 25.79 -6.59 -5.90
C VAL A 247 26.40 -6.98 -4.57
N LEU A 248 27.70 -6.84 -4.52
CA LEU A 248 28.55 -7.04 -3.36
C LEU A 248 28.15 -6.11 -2.20
N GLY A 249 27.86 -6.71 -1.03
CA GLY A 249 27.99 -6.05 0.26
C GLY A 249 26.76 -5.29 0.78
N LEU A 250 25.59 -5.95 0.89
CA LEU A 250 24.54 -5.55 1.81
C LEU A 250 24.41 -6.63 2.87
N GLN A 251 24.55 -6.25 4.14
CA GLN A 251 24.12 -7.09 5.26
C GLN A 251 22.64 -7.40 5.05
N ASP A 252 22.31 -8.69 4.90
CA ASP A 252 20.92 -9.15 4.80
C ASP A 252 20.23 -8.93 6.16
N ASP A 253 19.46 -7.84 6.26
CA ASP A 253 18.68 -7.57 7.44
C ASP A 253 17.61 -8.66 7.61
N PRO A 254 17.42 -9.17 8.83
CA PRO A 254 16.42 -10.19 9.08
C PRO A 254 15.01 -9.66 8.85
N ILE A 255 14.10 -10.55 8.46
CA ILE A 255 12.71 -10.24 8.15
C ILE A 255 11.80 -10.98 9.13
N LEU A 256 10.78 -10.30 9.65
CA LEU A 256 9.68 -10.90 10.40
C LEU A 256 8.43 -10.95 9.52
N VAL A 257 8.04 -12.15 9.12
CA VAL A 257 6.83 -12.39 8.30
C VAL A 257 5.64 -12.56 9.23
N ILE A 258 4.74 -11.58 9.26
CA ILE A 258 3.56 -11.60 10.15
C ILE A 258 2.34 -12.09 9.38
N GLU A 259 1.59 -13.01 10.01
CA GLU A 259 0.27 -13.44 9.57
C GLU A 259 -0.75 -13.13 10.67
N ASP A 260 -1.74 -12.30 10.36
CA ASP A 260 -2.81 -11.90 11.28
C ASP A 260 -4.15 -11.67 10.51
N ASP A 261 -5.15 -11.08 11.17
CA ASP A 261 -6.48 -10.86 10.58
C ASP A 261 -6.47 -9.95 9.33
N ARG A 262 -5.38 -9.23 9.07
CA ARG A 262 -5.16 -8.42 7.84
C ARG A 262 -4.40 -9.16 6.74
N GLY A 263 -4.02 -10.40 6.99
CA GLY A 263 -3.26 -11.22 6.05
C GLY A 263 -1.77 -11.28 6.37
N LYS A 264 -0.96 -11.56 5.36
CA LYS A 264 0.49 -11.78 5.48
C LYS A 264 1.27 -10.54 5.03
N ARG A 265 2.27 -10.14 5.82
CA ARG A 265 3.17 -9.02 5.52
C ARG A 265 4.57 -9.25 6.06
N ASP A 266 5.56 -8.71 5.39
CA ASP A 266 6.96 -8.80 5.73
C ASP A 266 7.42 -7.50 6.37
N ILE A 267 8.14 -7.60 7.49
CA ILE A 267 8.73 -6.48 8.23
C ILE A 267 10.24 -6.67 8.29
N THR A 268 11.00 -5.80 7.65
CA THR A 268 12.46 -5.79 7.77
C THR A 268 12.87 -5.27 9.15
N LEU A 269 13.76 -6.00 9.82
CA LEU A 269 14.22 -5.66 11.16
C LEU A 269 15.55 -4.89 11.07
N ASP A 270 15.46 -3.58 10.99
CA ASP A 270 16.57 -2.64 10.83
C ASP A 270 16.91 -1.82 12.10
N ARG A 271 16.09 -1.96 13.18
CA ARG A 271 16.24 -1.22 14.43
C ARG A 271 16.76 -2.11 15.56
N ASP A 272 17.27 -1.47 16.60
CA ASP A 272 17.78 -2.17 17.80
C ASP A 272 16.66 -2.74 18.67
N GLN A 273 15.45 -2.17 18.60
CA GLN A 273 14.31 -2.64 19.38
C GLN A 273 12.99 -2.38 18.67
N TYR A 274 12.02 -3.29 18.85
CA TYR A 274 10.64 -3.17 18.38
C TYR A 274 9.68 -3.60 19.47
N GLN A 275 8.60 -2.84 19.65
CA GLN A 275 7.46 -3.26 20.47
C GLN A 275 6.38 -3.85 19.55
N LEU A 276 5.96 -5.09 19.84
CA LEU A 276 4.91 -5.80 19.12
C LEU A 276 3.63 -5.82 19.96
N GLY A 277 2.50 -5.54 19.33
CA GLY A 277 1.22 -5.63 20.05
C GLY A 277 0.04 -5.14 19.24
N ARG A 278 -1.14 -5.27 19.83
CA ARG A 278 -2.40 -4.77 19.22
C ARG A 278 -2.56 -3.25 19.32
N ASP A 279 -1.75 -2.60 20.15
CA ASP A 279 -1.81 -1.13 20.26
C ASP A 279 -1.39 -0.51 18.94
N PRO A 280 -2.16 0.44 18.39
CA PRO A 280 -1.79 1.16 17.16
C PRO A 280 -0.45 1.91 17.26
N GLN A 281 0.03 2.19 18.47
CA GLN A 281 1.32 2.84 18.74
C GLN A 281 2.49 1.85 18.85
N SER A 282 2.23 0.54 18.75
CA SER A 282 3.31 -0.46 18.71
C SER A 282 4.08 -0.35 17.39
N ASP A 283 5.42 -0.48 17.44
CA ASP A 283 6.28 -0.45 16.26
C ASP A 283 5.83 -1.49 15.22
N ILE A 284 5.40 -2.65 15.68
CA ILE A 284 4.82 -3.72 14.88
C ILE A 284 3.42 -4.00 15.41
N CYS A 285 2.40 -3.43 14.75
CA CYS A 285 1.01 -3.62 15.14
C CYS A 285 0.52 -5.01 14.71
N LEU A 286 -0.01 -5.79 15.66
CA LEU A 286 -0.62 -7.09 15.44
C LEU A 286 -2.14 -6.92 15.34
N HIS A 287 -2.68 -7.10 14.14
CA HIS A 287 -4.11 -6.89 13.87
C HIS A 287 -4.93 -8.12 14.27
N SER A 288 -5.15 -8.28 15.58
CA SER A 288 -6.06 -9.28 16.11
C SER A 288 -6.49 -8.98 17.53
N GLN A 289 -7.76 -9.27 17.84
CA GLN A 289 -8.30 -9.17 19.21
C GLN A 289 -7.63 -10.12 20.20
N PHE A 290 -6.93 -11.15 19.72
CA PHE A 290 -6.24 -12.15 20.55
C PHE A 290 -4.81 -11.75 20.92
N ALA A 291 -4.24 -10.73 20.30
CA ALA A 291 -2.96 -10.16 20.71
C ALA A 291 -3.15 -9.17 21.88
N SER A 292 -2.22 -9.15 22.83
CA SER A 292 -2.18 -8.14 23.88
C SER A 292 -1.84 -6.77 23.30
N ARG A 293 -2.19 -5.66 23.99
CA ARG A 293 -1.84 -4.30 23.55
C ARG A 293 -0.32 -4.18 23.33
N HIS A 294 0.46 -4.60 24.33
CA HIS A 294 1.89 -4.76 24.29
C HIS A 294 2.16 -6.24 24.49
N HIS A 295 2.52 -6.96 23.44
CA HIS A 295 2.58 -8.42 23.50
C HIS A 295 4.01 -8.93 23.64
N ALA A 296 4.95 -8.33 22.92
CA ALA A 296 6.34 -8.72 22.93
C ALA A 296 7.27 -7.56 22.58
N ILE A 297 8.55 -7.74 22.92
CA ILE A 297 9.63 -6.84 22.55
C ILE A 297 10.66 -7.66 21.78
N LEU A 298 11.07 -7.17 20.60
CA LEU A 298 12.25 -7.63 19.89
C LEU A 298 13.42 -6.72 20.24
N THR A 299 14.56 -7.30 20.60
CA THR A 299 15.79 -6.56 20.89
C THR A 299 16.94 -7.14 20.11
N LYS A 300 17.65 -6.29 19.37
CA LYS A 300 18.85 -6.66 18.61
C LYS A 300 19.99 -7.01 19.58
N VAL A 301 20.68 -8.12 19.30
CA VAL A 301 21.78 -8.62 20.11
C VAL A 301 22.98 -8.91 19.20
N SER A 302 24.10 -8.29 19.51
CA SER A 302 25.37 -8.54 18.82
C SER A 302 25.97 -9.86 19.29
N LYS A 303 26.59 -10.61 18.37
CA LYS A 303 27.29 -11.87 18.63
C LYS A 303 28.81 -11.68 18.63
N ASP A 304 29.52 -12.61 19.21
CA ASP A 304 31.00 -12.58 19.31
C ASP A 304 31.69 -12.64 17.93
N ASP A 305 31.01 -13.16 16.92
CA ASP A 305 31.48 -13.25 15.54
C ASP A 305 31.25 -11.98 14.73
N GLY A 306 30.75 -10.90 15.35
CA GLY A 306 30.41 -9.63 14.71
C GLY A 306 29.08 -9.62 13.97
N SER A 307 28.36 -10.75 13.89
CA SER A 307 26.98 -10.81 13.42
C SER A 307 26.01 -10.33 14.50
N TYR A 308 24.74 -10.14 14.14
CA TYR A 308 23.69 -9.83 15.11
C TYR A 308 22.47 -10.73 14.90
N GLY A 309 21.64 -10.84 15.92
CA GLY A 309 20.36 -11.53 15.90
C GLY A 309 19.33 -10.74 16.70
N TYR A 310 18.14 -11.31 16.89
CA TYR A 310 17.10 -10.71 17.71
C TYR A 310 16.67 -11.66 18.81
N HIS A 311 16.54 -11.11 20.02
CA HIS A 311 15.83 -11.76 21.12
C HIS A 311 14.39 -11.26 21.13
N ILE A 312 13.45 -12.17 21.33
CA ILE A 312 12.06 -11.83 21.59
C ILE A 312 11.72 -12.08 23.06
N THR A 313 11.12 -11.09 23.71
CA THR A 313 10.72 -11.13 25.12
C THR A 313 9.20 -10.96 25.22
N ASP A 314 8.54 -11.81 26.03
CA ASP A 314 7.10 -11.73 26.31
C ASP A 314 6.78 -10.51 27.19
N GLY A 315 5.82 -9.69 26.74
CA GLY A 315 5.27 -8.57 27.50
C GLY A 315 5.71 -7.19 27.02
N ASP A 316 5.61 -6.21 27.93
CA ASP A 316 5.94 -4.80 27.70
C ASP A 316 7.31 -4.39 28.27
N LEU A 317 7.70 -3.14 28.02
CA LEU A 317 8.95 -2.54 28.50
C LEU A 317 9.05 -2.49 30.03
N ASP A 318 7.92 -2.50 30.75
CA ASP A 318 7.86 -2.52 32.21
C ASP A 318 7.95 -3.95 32.79
N GLY A 319 8.10 -4.96 31.93
CA GLY A 319 8.26 -6.38 32.30
C GLY A 319 6.95 -7.09 32.62
N LYS A 320 5.79 -6.50 32.28
CA LYS A 320 4.49 -7.12 32.45
C LYS A 320 4.25 -8.10 31.29
N ALA A 321 4.08 -9.38 31.62
CA ALA A 321 3.85 -10.43 30.63
C ALA A 321 2.55 -10.23 29.85
N SER A 322 2.54 -10.69 28.58
CA SER A 322 1.34 -10.70 27.76
C SER A 322 0.29 -11.67 28.29
N THR A 323 -0.97 -11.51 27.87
CA THR A 323 -2.09 -12.35 28.35
C THR A 323 -1.94 -13.81 27.95
N ASN A 324 -1.47 -14.07 26.72
CA ASN A 324 -1.35 -15.42 26.17
C ASN A 324 0.06 -16.00 26.27
N GLY A 325 1.07 -15.15 26.51
CA GLY A 325 2.49 -15.50 26.44
C GLY A 325 2.95 -15.73 25.00
N LEU A 326 4.24 -15.99 24.83
CA LEU A 326 4.85 -16.32 23.54
C LEU A 326 4.98 -17.84 23.39
N LEU A 327 4.43 -18.38 22.28
CA LEU A 327 4.72 -19.74 21.87
C LEU A 327 5.69 -19.69 20.69
N ILE A 328 6.83 -20.34 20.82
CA ILE A 328 7.84 -20.41 19.76
C ILE A 328 8.02 -21.87 19.40
N ASN A 329 7.73 -22.20 18.13
CA ASN A 329 7.73 -23.58 17.66
C ASN A 329 6.88 -24.52 18.53
N GLY A 330 5.73 -24.01 19.04
CA GLY A 330 4.79 -24.75 19.88
C GLY A 330 5.16 -24.87 21.37
N GLN A 331 6.27 -24.30 21.82
CA GLN A 331 6.68 -24.27 23.23
C GLN A 331 6.61 -22.86 23.79
N LYS A 332 6.27 -22.73 25.10
CA LYS A 332 6.12 -21.43 25.75
C LYS A 332 7.46 -20.92 26.31
N TYR A 333 7.81 -19.70 25.93
CA TYR A 333 9.02 -19.02 26.36
C TYR A 333 8.72 -17.63 26.91
N ARG A 334 9.56 -17.15 27.82
CA ARG A 334 9.53 -15.76 28.28
C ARG A 334 10.52 -14.89 27.51
N VAL A 335 11.66 -15.47 27.15
CA VAL A 335 12.70 -14.86 26.32
C VAL A 335 13.26 -15.94 25.39
N TRP A 336 13.49 -15.61 24.13
CA TRP A 336 14.06 -16.53 23.17
C TRP A 336 14.94 -15.79 22.17
N GLU A 337 16.08 -16.37 21.80
CA GLU A 337 16.88 -15.90 20.66
C GLU A 337 16.29 -16.49 19.37
N LEU A 338 15.79 -15.61 18.48
CA LEU A 338 15.18 -16.04 17.22
C LEU A 338 16.22 -16.63 16.27
N LYS A 339 15.90 -17.80 15.75
CA LYS A 339 16.65 -18.48 14.67
C LYS A 339 15.87 -18.42 13.39
N PRO A 340 16.54 -18.46 12.21
CA PRO A 340 15.83 -18.54 10.93
C PRO A 340 14.77 -19.64 10.92
N GLU A 341 13.59 -19.32 10.41
CA GLU A 341 12.37 -20.13 10.32
C GLU A 341 11.66 -20.40 11.68
N ASP A 342 12.08 -19.76 12.79
CA ASP A 342 11.30 -19.82 14.04
C ASP A 342 9.92 -19.19 13.83
N VAL A 343 8.89 -19.90 14.29
CA VAL A 343 7.50 -19.45 14.26
C VAL A 343 7.08 -19.01 15.65
N VAL A 344 6.76 -17.73 15.79
CA VAL A 344 6.28 -17.11 17.03
C VAL A 344 4.77 -16.95 16.94
N VAL A 345 4.02 -17.54 17.87
CA VAL A 345 2.56 -17.44 17.95
C VAL A 345 2.18 -16.52 19.10
N PHE A 346 1.43 -15.45 18.79
CA PHE A 346 0.94 -14.46 19.76
C PHE A 346 -0.50 -14.72 20.21
N GLY A 347 -1.20 -15.62 19.54
CA GLY A 347 -2.58 -15.99 19.83
C GLY A 347 -3.22 -16.74 18.66
N PRO A 348 -4.50 -17.14 18.79
CA PRO A 348 -5.22 -17.76 17.67
C PRO A 348 -5.16 -16.90 16.41
N LYS A 349 -4.72 -17.50 15.29
CA LYS A 349 -4.59 -16.84 13.98
C LYS A 349 -3.60 -15.64 13.91
N VAL A 350 -2.68 -15.53 14.88
CA VAL A 350 -1.65 -14.48 14.87
C VAL A 350 -0.31 -15.11 15.09
N GLN A 351 0.52 -15.10 14.07
CA GLN A 351 1.86 -15.63 14.11
C GLN A 351 2.85 -14.80 13.33
N ALA A 352 4.13 -14.95 13.63
CA ALA A 352 5.21 -14.39 12.87
C ALA A 352 6.29 -15.43 12.62
N THR A 353 6.87 -15.45 11.43
CA THR A 353 8.03 -16.29 11.08
C THR A 353 9.26 -15.40 10.92
N TYR A 354 10.32 -15.72 11.68
CA TYR A 354 11.59 -15.01 11.57
C TYR A 354 12.42 -15.60 10.41
N ARG A 355 12.85 -14.76 9.51
CA ARG A 355 13.66 -15.14 8.34
C ARG A 355 14.94 -14.33 8.28
N ARG A 356 15.98 -14.97 7.81
CA ARG A 356 17.24 -14.34 7.43
C ARG A 356 17.69 -14.99 6.13
N ALA A 357 18.13 -14.20 5.15
CA ALA A 357 18.67 -14.77 3.94
C ALA A 357 19.87 -15.64 4.32
N SER A 358 19.86 -16.89 3.88
CA SER A 358 20.98 -17.81 4.09
C SER A 358 22.09 -17.38 3.15
N LEU A 359 23.28 -17.15 3.70
CA LEU A 359 24.54 -16.98 2.94
C LEU A 359 24.80 -18.17 2.03
#